data_a219ed82fa608f3af1d76ba5155f47dd
#
_entry.id   a219ed82fa608f3af1d76ba5155f47dd
#
_cell.length_a   1.000
_cell.length_b   1.000
_cell.length_c   1.000
_cell.angle_alpha   90.00
_cell.angle_beta   90.00
_cell.angle_gamma   90.00
#
_symmetry.space_group_name_H-M   'P 1'
#
loop_
_entity.id
_entity.type
_entity.pdbx_description
1 polymer ?
#
loop_
_entity_poly.entity_id
_entity_poly.type
_entity_poly.pdbx_seq_one_letter_code
_entity_poly.pdbx_strand_id
1 'polypeptide(L)'
;MKNVPATAADSTVELDPWKILKAFSGPGLFITGTSTDIGKTTVTAALAGAFASLGIRVGICKAIASGCPKHPHRGSASALHNDDLLSPDATISARMAGLNPSDDQVLRFASPIRYAAPVSPHIAARIEDRPPDWTALARAMEYWRTHCDFLLVEGAGGWLVPLDNRLFTVADMASIFALPVVLVTAAYLGTLNHTWLTAECIRHRNLPLAGLVANHVPEPPDMAATTSLEELPHIIHAPMLAQLPQVGQDCSAAIPESFVAALQPFARQWWETVKTRLR
;
A
#
# COMPACT_ATOMS: atom_id res chain seq x y z
N MET A 1 60.22 15.55 0.73
CA MET A 1 58.89 15.36 0.15
C MET A 1 58.62 13.86 0.20
N LYS A 2 57.77 13.43 1.15
CA LYS A 2 57.41 12.02 1.31
C LYS A 2 56.03 11.82 0.64
N ASN A 3 55.97 10.97 -0.37
CA ASN A 3 54.75 10.53 -1.01
C ASN A 3 53.84 9.81 0.00
N VAL A 4 52.67 10.32 0.21
CA VAL A 4 51.57 9.64 0.89
C VAL A 4 50.80 8.84 -0.21
N PRO A 5 50.62 7.53 -0.08
CA PRO A 5 49.85 6.78 -1.05
C PRO A 5 48.37 7.15 -0.91
N ALA A 6 47.71 7.37 -2.03
CA ALA A 6 46.29 7.57 -2.13
C ALA A 6 45.56 6.35 -1.56
N THR A 7 44.73 6.58 -0.56
CA THR A 7 43.83 5.56 -0.02
C THR A 7 42.84 5.13 -1.09
N ALA A 8 42.73 3.82 -1.27
CA ALA A 8 41.76 3.19 -2.17
C ALA A 8 40.35 3.76 -1.91
N ALA A 9 39.75 4.32 -2.94
CA ALA A 9 38.37 4.71 -2.93
C ALA A 9 37.53 3.44 -2.71
N ASP A 10 36.82 3.44 -1.60
CA ASP A 10 35.84 2.44 -1.25
C ASP A 10 34.74 2.49 -2.35
N SER A 11 34.75 1.50 -3.25
CA SER A 11 33.77 1.34 -4.31
C SER A 11 32.49 0.75 -3.70
N THR A 12 31.81 1.52 -2.86
CA THR A 12 30.41 1.26 -2.57
C THR A 12 29.64 1.48 -3.86
N VAL A 13 29.30 0.39 -4.53
CA VAL A 13 28.33 0.42 -5.64
C VAL A 13 27.07 1.05 -5.07
N GLU A 14 26.85 2.31 -5.40
CA GLU A 14 25.64 3.04 -5.01
C GLU A 14 24.45 2.33 -5.67
N LEU A 15 23.73 1.54 -4.87
CA LEU A 15 22.58 0.78 -5.35
C LEU A 15 21.54 1.79 -5.83
N ASP A 16 21.26 1.81 -7.14
CA ASP A 16 20.18 2.60 -7.70
C ASP A 16 18.83 1.99 -7.25
N PRO A 17 18.13 2.58 -6.27
CA PRO A 17 16.91 2.01 -5.71
C PRO A 17 15.82 1.85 -6.77
N TRP A 18 15.80 2.68 -7.80
CA TRP A 18 14.82 2.63 -8.88
C TRP A 18 15.00 1.41 -9.77
N LYS A 19 16.24 0.96 -9.99
CA LYS A 19 16.53 -0.29 -10.71
C LYS A 19 16.05 -1.50 -9.93
N ILE A 20 16.26 -1.50 -8.60
CA ILE A 20 15.81 -2.59 -7.74
C ILE A 20 14.28 -2.66 -7.71
N LEU A 21 13.61 -1.51 -7.55
CA LEU A 21 12.15 -1.44 -7.54
C LEU A 21 11.53 -1.90 -8.87
N LYS A 22 12.12 -1.51 -10.00
CA LYS A 22 11.70 -1.97 -11.34
C LYS A 22 11.96 -3.46 -11.57
N ALA A 23 12.92 -4.05 -10.85
CA ALA A 23 13.23 -5.47 -10.95
C ALA A 23 12.24 -6.35 -10.15
N PHE A 24 11.32 -5.77 -9.38
CA PHE A 24 10.26 -6.55 -8.75
C PHE A 24 9.31 -7.08 -9.82
N SER A 25 9.38 -8.36 -10.09
CA SER A 25 8.56 -9.05 -11.11
C SER A 25 7.61 -10.09 -10.51
N GLY A 26 7.45 -10.09 -9.19
CA GLY A 26 6.57 -11.02 -8.48
C GLY A 26 5.09 -10.72 -8.66
N PRO A 27 4.22 -11.71 -8.43
CA PRO A 27 2.78 -11.47 -8.39
C PRO A 27 2.39 -10.51 -7.27
N GLY A 28 1.42 -9.64 -7.54
CA GLY A 28 0.95 -8.71 -6.53
C GLY A 28 -0.15 -7.79 -7.02
N LEU A 29 -0.59 -6.91 -6.13
CA LEU A 29 -1.56 -5.85 -6.39
C LEU A 29 -1.08 -4.54 -5.75
N PHE A 30 -1.38 -3.43 -6.41
CA PHE A 30 -1.21 -2.09 -5.86
C PHE A 30 -2.56 -1.54 -5.41
N ILE A 31 -2.69 -1.23 -4.13
CA ILE A 31 -3.92 -0.71 -3.55
C ILE A 31 -3.82 0.81 -3.44
N THR A 32 -4.71 1.52 -4.14
CA THR A 32 -4.85 2.98 -4.06
C THR A 32 -6.28 3.36 -3.72
N GLY A 33 -6.56 4.64 -3.54
CA GLY A 33 -7.89 5.13 -3.25
C GLY A 33 -8.16 6.49 -3.85
N THR A 34 -9.43 6.84 -3.93
CA THR A 34 -9.88 8.16 -4.43
C THR A 34 -9.51 9.30 -3.49
N SER A 35 -9.21 9.00 -2.21
CA SER A 35 -8.84 9.98 -1.18
C SER A 35 -8.05 9.35 -0.03
N THR A 36 -7.62 10.19 0.92
CA THR A 36 -7.20 9.77 2.26
C THR A 36 -8.44 9.26 3.02
N ASP A 37 -8.23 8.37 3.98
CA ASP A 37 -9.26 7.78 4.87
C ASP A 37 -10.42 7.05 4.16
N ILE A 38 -10.25 6.74 2.88
CA ILE A 38 -11.22 5.98 2.09
C ILE A 38 -11.25 4.47 2.46
N GLY A 39 -10.34 4.03 3.34
CA GLY A 39 -10.23 2.65 3.80
C GLY A 39 -9.27 1.77 3.02
N LYS A 40 -8.23 2.34 2.41
CA LYS A 40 -7.17 1.55 1.74
C LYS A 40 -6.61 0.46 2.63
N THR A 41 -6.27 0.81 3.86
CA THR A 41 -5.71 -0.11 4.85
C THR A 41 -6.69 -1.23 5.20
N THR A 42 -7.97 -0.91 5.37
CA THR A 42 -9.03 -1.91 5.60
C THR A 42 -9.11 -2.91 4.44
N VAL A 43 -9.10 -2.41 3.21
CA VAL A 43 -9.14 -3.24 2.00
C VAL A 43 -7.84 -4.05 1.83
N THR A 44 -6.68 -3.44 2.06
CA THR A 44 -5.39 -4.14 2.01
C THR A 44 -5.34 -5.28 3.00
N ALA A 45 -5.75 -5.03 4.24
CA ALA A 45 -5.77 -6.04 5.30
C ALA A 45 -6.80 -7.15 5.02
N ALA A 46 -7.98 -6.82 4.52
CA ALA A 46 -8.99 -7.81 4.13
C ALA A 46 -8.52 -8.68 2.94
N LEU A 47 -7.87 -8.07 1.93
CA LEU A 47 -7.23 -8.83 0.83
C LEU A 47 -6.11 -9.73 1.35
N ALA A 48 -5.29 -9.24 2.29
CA ALA A 48 -4.24 -10.03 2.91
C ALA A 48 -4.80 -11.29 3.57
N GLY A 49 -5.87 -11.15 4.37
CA GLY A 49 -6.58 -12.28 4.97
C GLY A 49 -7.20 -13.23 3.93
N ALA A 50 -7.78 -12.66 2.86
CA ALA A 50 -8.39 -13.46 1.79
C ALA A 50 -7.35 -14.31 1.05
N PHE A 51 -6.20 -13.75 0.67
CA PHE A 51 -5.13 -14.54 0.05
C PHE A 51 -4.48 -15.52 1.04
N ALA A 52 -4.22 -15.10 2.29
CA ALA A 52 -3.64 -15.98 3.31
C ALA A 52 -4.52 -17.20 3.61
N SER A 53 -5.85 -17.05 3.61
CA SER A 53 -6.81 -18.16 3.79
C SER A 53 -6.77 -19.21 2.68
N LEU A 54 -6.15 -18.89 1.55
CA LEU A 54 -5.90 -19.82 0.43
C LEU A 54 -4.54 -20.54 0.56
N GLY A 55 -3.83 -20.35 1.66
CA GLY A 55 -2.49 -20.91 1.90
C GLY A 55 -1.36 -20.18 1.16
N ILE A 56 -1.59 -18.94 0.70
CA ILE A 56 -0.62 -18.13 -0.02
C ILE A 56 0.21 -17.33 0.99
N ARG A 57 1.53 -17.33 0.86
CA ARG A 57 2.40 -16.46 1.66
C ARG A 57 2.29 -15.02 1.14
N VAL A 58 1.62 -14.16 1.90
CA VAL A 58 1.34 -12.79 1.50
C VAL A 58 2.39 -11.85 2.08
N GLY A 59 3.07 -11.10 1.23
CA GLY A 59 3.90 -9.95 1.61
C GLY A 59 3.07 -8.68 1.69
N ILE A 60 3.47 -7.77 2.58
CA ILE A 60 2.81 -6.47 2.79
C ILE A 60 3.83 -5.36 2.63
N CYS A 61 3.48 -4.33 1.86
CA CYS A 61 4.29 -3.13 1.75
C CYS A 61 3.43 -1.86 1.78
N LYS A 62 3.33 -1.22 2.93
CA LYS A 62 2.96 0.18 3.08
C LYS A 62 4.20 1.01 2.81
N ALA A 63 4.45 1.34 1.54
CA ALA A 63 5.72 1.89 1.09
C ALA A 63 6.16 3.15 1.86
N ILE A 64 5.21 4.05 2.13
CA ILE A 64 5.36 5.23 2.99
C ILE A 64 4.15 5.34 3.91
N ALA A 65 4.40 5.59 5.19
CA ALA A 65 3.37 5.88 6.19
C ALA A 65 3.69 7.20 6.90
N SER A 66 2.66 8.01 7.16
CA SER A 66 2.73 9.22 7.98
C SER A 66 1.73 9.12 9.14
N GLY A 67 1.91 9.92 10.19
CA GLY A 67 1.11 9.81 11.40
C GLY A 67 1.44 8.56 12.22
N CYS A 68 2.64 8.03 12.09
CA CYS A 68 3.07 6.86 12.82
C CYS A 68 3.38 7.19 14.28
N PRO A 69 2.72 6.53 15.25
CA PRO A 69 3.08 6.67 16.66
C PRO A 69 4.47 6.10 16.95
N LYS A 70 5.04 6.50 18.09
CA LYS A 70 6.27 5.88 18.59
C LYS A 70 6.05 4.40 18.89
N HIS A 71 7.05 3.59 18.56
CA HIS A 71 7.02 2.18 18.87
C HIS A 71 7.07 1.99 20.41
N PRO A 72 6.13 1.23 21.03
CA PRO A 72 5.99 1.18 22.47
C PRO A 72 7.23 0.61 23.22
N HIS A 73 8.05 -0.17 22.53
CA HIS A 73 9.23 -0.83 23.10
C HIS A 73 10.56 -0.24 22.61
N ARG A 74 10.54 0.88 21.88
CA ARG A 74 11.73 1.57 21.40
C ARG A 74 11.65 3.03 21.82
N GLY A 75 12.53 3.44 22.68
CA GLY A 75 12.66 4.80 23.12
C GLY A 75 14.05 5.32 22.82
N SER A 76 14.18 6.31 21.97
CA SER A 76 15.36 7.10 21.84
C SER A 76 15.09 8.55 22.19
N ALA A 77 16.07 9.20 22.80
CA ALA A 77 15.86 10.41 23.56
C ALA A 77 15.93 11.72 22.75
N SER A 78 16.42 11.77 21.51
CA SER A 78 16.70 13.07 20.91
C SER A 78 16.40 13.29 19.42
N ALA A 79 16.32 12.24 18.61
CA ALA A 79 15.89 12.34 17.22
C ALA A 79 14.99 11.18 16.87
N LEU A 80 13.86 11.43 16.20
CA LEU A 80 12.98 10.36 15.73
C LEU A 80 13.62 9.65 14.54
N HIS A 81 14.01 8.39 14.74
CA HIS A 81 14.46 7.53 13.66
C HIS A 81 13.28 6.73 13.09
N ASN A 82 13.41 6.31 11.85
CA ASN A 82 12.39 5.49 11.19
C ASN A 82 12.01 4.23 12.00
N ASP A 83 12.99 3.61 12.65
CA ASP A 83 12.80 2.40 13.46
C ASP A 83 12.11 2.67 14.82
N ASP A 84 12.04 3.91 15.26
CA ASP A 84 11.33 4.31 16.48
C ASP A 84 9.81 4.48 16.24
N LEU A 85 9.36 4.38 15.01
CA LEU A 85 7.98 4.57 14.60
C LEU A 85 7.33 3.24 14.23
N LEU A 86 6.04 3.11 14.55
CA LEU A 86 5.20 1.97 14.19
C LEU A 86 4.14 2.42 13.18
N SER A 87 4.01 1.73 12.06
CA SER A 87 2.89 1.95 11.12
C SER A 87 1.70 1.09 11.53
N PRO A 88 0.58 1.67 12.01
CA PRO A 88 -0.63 0.91 12.32
C PRO A 88 -1.18 0.18 11.09
N ASP A 89 -1.13 0.81 9.92
CA ASP A 89 -1.57 0.25 8.64
C ASP A 89 -0.83 -1.03 8.29
N ALA A 90 0.51 -0.98 8.37
CA ALA A 90 1.34 -2.16 8.09
C ALA A 90 1.14 -3.26 9.16
N THR A 91 0.95 -2.88 10.41
CA THR A 91 0.74 -3.82 11.53
C THR A 91 -0.53 -4.64 11.35
N ILE A 92 -1.66 -3.97 11.04
CA ILE A 92 -2.93 -4.69 10.84
C ILE A 92 -2.88 -5.56 9.59
N SER A 93 -2.33 -5.05 8.49
CA SER A 93 -2.19 -5.80 7.24
C SER A 93 -1.28 -7.02 7.39
N ALA A 94 -0.15 -6.88 8.11
CA ALA A 94 0.75 -8.00 8.41
C ALA A 94 0.06 -9.08 9.26
N ARG A 95 -0.70 -8.69 10.28
CA ARG A 95 -1.49 -9.62 11.09
C ARG A 95 -2.48 -10.42 10.24
N MET A 96 -3.20 -9.76 9.35
CA MET A 96 -4.16 -10.40 8.45
C MET A 96 -3.50 -11.30 7.41
N ALA A 97 -2.26 -11.00 7.03
CA ALA A 97 -1.42 -11.86 6.19
C ALA A 97 -0.88 -13.11 6.91
N GLY A 98 -1.15 -13.27 8.22
CA GLY A 98 -0.58 -14.34 9.03
C GLY A 98 0.88 -14.13 9.42
N LEU A 99 1.42 -12.92 9.23
CA LEU A 99 2.76 -12.55 9.64
C LEU A 99 2.77 -12.15 11.12
N ASN A 100 3.92 -12.32 11.77
CA ASN A 100 4.07 -11.88 13.17
C ASN A 100 4.30 -10.36 13.24
N PRO A 101 3.33 -9.57 13.72
CA PRO A 101 3.48 -8.12 13.80
C PRO A 101 4.40 -7.66 14.96
N SER A 102 4.92 -8.59 15.78
CA SER A 102 5.96 -8.31 16.78
C SER A 102 7.36 -8.59 16.25
N ASP A 103 7.50 -9.12 15.06
CA ASP A 103 8.79 -9.30 14.39
C ASP A 103 9.25 -7.98 13.77
N ASP A 104 10.29 -7.42 14.32
CA ASP A 104 10.89 -6.18 13.87
C ASP A 104 11.32 -6.20 12.40
N GLN A 105 11.75 -7.34 11.91
CA GLN A 105 12.14 -7.50 10.50
C GLN A 105 10.91 -7.42 9.60
N VAL A 106 9.82 -8.10 9.96
CA VAL A 106 8.55 -8.04 9.24
C VAL A 106 8.04 -6.61 9.17
N LEU A 107 7.97 -5.90 10.32
CA LEU A 107 7.49 -4.52 10.36
C LEU A 107 8.37 -3.55 9.59
N ARG A 108 9.70 -3.74 9.62
CA ARG A 108 10.65 -2.92 8.86
C ARG A 108 10.39 -3.00 7.36
N PHE A 109 10.12 -4.19 6.84
CA PHE A 109 9.88 -4.42 5.42
C PHE A 109 8.42 -4.20 5.03
N ALA A 110 7.47 -4.35 5.96
CA ALA A 110 6.07 -4.03 5.72
C ALA A 110 5.80 -2.51 5.66
N SER A 111 6.63 -1.68 6.32
CA SER A 111 6.56 -0.21 6.22
C SER A 111 7.96 0.39 6.28
N PRO A 112 8.69 0.42 5.16
CA PRO A 112 10.10 0.80 5.15
C PRO A 112 10.34 2.30 5.39
N ILE A 113 9.37 3.18 5.10
CA ILE A 113 9.49 4.63 5.29
C ILE A 113 8.34 5.11 6.16
N ARG A 114 8.66 5.66 7.33
CA ARG A 114 7.68 6.06 8.35
C ARG A 114 7.96 7.48 8.85
N TYR A 115 6.91 8.28 8.99
CA TYR A 115 6.94 9.64 9.54
C TYR A 115 5.97 9.75 10.71
N ALA A 116 6.36 10.51 11.74
CA ALA A 116 5.49 10.78 12.89
C ALA A 116 4.44 11.85 12.58
N ALA A 117 4.78 12.83 11.75
CA ALA A 117 3.87 13.94 11.42
C ALA A 117 2.65 13.41 10.62
N PRO A 118 1.39 13.69 11.07
CA PRO A 118 0.16 13.18 10.45
C PRO A 118 -0.29 14.08 9.27
N VAL A 119 0.57 14.20 8.28
CA VAL A 119 0.36 15.02 7.07
C VAL A 119 0.81 14.22 5.84
N SER A 120 0.63 14.79 4.63
CA SER A 120 1.11 14.09 3.42
C SER A 120 2.61 13.82 3.48
N PRO A 121 3.10 12.71 2.89
CA PRO A 121 4.49 12.24 3.06
C PRO A 121 5.56 13.30 2.78
N HIS A 122 5.42 14.07 1.70
CA HIS A 122 6.39 15.11 1.35
C HIS A 122 6.43 16.26 2.37
N ILE A 123 5.30 16.59 3.01
CA ILE A 123 5.23 17.58 4.08
C ILE A 123 5.87 17.00 5.36
N ALA A 124 5.55 15.74 5.70
CA ALA A 124 6.14 15.06 6.84
C ALA A 124 7.67 14.98 6.72
N ALA A 125 8.17 14.65 5.53
CA ALA A 125 9.61 14.63 5.22
C ALA A 125 10.29 16.00 5.46
N ARG A 126 9.61 17.11 5.11
CA ARG A 126 10.11 18.47 5.37
C ARG A 126 10.09 18.85 6.85
N ILE A 127 8.99 18.52 7.55
CA ILE A 127 8.85 18.81 8.99
C ILE A 127 9.93 18.07 9.80
N GLU A 128 10.21 16.84 9.43
CA GLU A 128 11.17 15.97 10.13
C GLU A 128 12.61 16.10 9.60
N ASP A 129 12.83 16.99 8.60
CA ASP A 129 14.12 17.14 7.89
C ASP A 129 14.73 15.78 7.48
N ARG A 130 13.87 14.91 6.98
CA ARG A 130 14.21 13.51 6.67
C ARG A 130 13.59 13.11 5.35
N PRO A 131 14.34 13.19 4.22
CA PRO A 131 13.84 12.76 2.92
C PRO A 131 13.49 11.27 2.92
N PRO A 132 12.58 10.81 2.03
CA PRO A 132 12.25 9.39 1.93
C PRO A 132 13.47 8.54 1.61
N ASP A 133 13.71 7.49 2.39
CA ASP A 133 14.75 6.51 2.12
C ASP A 133 14.27 5.47 1.09
N TRP A 134 14.45 5.80 -0.19
CA TRP A 134 14.10 4.90 -1.29
C TRP A 134 14.93 3.63 -1.29
N THR A 135 16.13 3.63 -0.69
CA THR A 135 16.94 2.43 -0.52
C THR A 135 16.32 1.47 0.47
N ALA A 136 15.71 1.98 1.55
CA ALA A 136 14.95 1.13 2.48
C ALA A 136 13.75 0.45 1.78
N LEU A 137 13.04 1.18 0.90
CA LEU A 137 11.97 0.60 0.10
C LEU A 137 12.49 -0.48 -0.86
N ALA A 138 13.61 -0.22 -1.52
CA ALA A 138 14.25 -1.21 -2.42
C ALA A 138 14.65 -2.49 -1.68
N ARG A 139 15.20 -2.37 -0.47
CA ARG A 139 15.54 -3.52 0.40
C ARG A 139 14.29 -4.29 0.83
N ALA A 140 13.20 -3.59 1.10
CA ALA A 140 11.92 -4.24 1.41
C ALA A 140 11.41 -5.07 0.22
N MET A 141 11.53 -4.57 -1.00
CA MET A 141 11.14 -5.30 -2.21
C MET A 141 12.02 -6.54 -2.43
N GLU A 142 13.33 -6.42 -2.21
CA GLU A 142 14.23 -7.57 -2.32
C GLU A 142 13.90 -8.65 -1.26
N TYR A 143 13.57 -8.23 -0.04
CA TYR A 143 13.11 -9.14 0.99
C TYR A 143 11.84 -9.87 0.55
N TRP A 144 10.81 -9.15 0.13
CA TRP A 144 9.53 -9.75 -0.27
C TRP A 144 9.64 -10.64 -1.50
N ARG A 145 10.56 -10.36 -2.42
CA ARG A 145 10.81 -11.19 -3.60
C ARG A 145 11.10 -12.65 -3.26
N THR A 146 11.67 -12.93 -2.09
CA THR A 146 12.04 -14.27 -1.65
C THR A 146 11.18 -14.82 -0.50
N HIS A 147 10.43 -13.94 0.18
CA HIS A 147 9.68 -14.31 1.39
C HIS A 147 8.16 -14.37 1.21
N CYS A 148 7.63 -14.01 0.05
CA CYS A 148 6.21 -14.14 -0.24
C CYS A 148 5.96 -14.72 -1.62
N ASP A 149 4.75 -15.26 -1.82
CA ASP A 149 4.25 -15.73 -3.10
C ASP A 149 3.42 -14.64 -3.80
N PHE A 150 2.89 -13.68 -3.02
CA PHE A 150 2.03 -12.60 -3.48
C PHE A 150 2.25 -11.34 -2.65
N LEU A 151 2.45 -10.19 -3.29
CA LEU A 151 2.72 -8.92 -2.62
C LEU A 151 1.52 -7.97 -2.73
N LEU A 152 1.13 -7.38 -1.60
CA LEU A 152 0.19 -6.27 -1.55
C LEU A 152 0.95 -4.98 -1.24
N VAL A 153 0.92 -4.02 -2.15
CA VAL A 153 1.54 -2.70 -1.99
C VAL A 153 0.44 -1.67 -1.77
N GLU A 154 0.48 -0.96 -0.66
CA GLU A 154 -0.47 0.09 -0.33
C GLU A 154 0.11 1.48 -0.53
N GLY A 155 -0.59 2.32 -1.30
CA GLY A 155 -0.27 3.73 -1.50
C GLY A 155 -0.61 4.60 -0.28
N ALA A 156 -0.11 5.83 -0.26
CA ALA A 156 -0.36 6.83 0.77
C ALA A 156 -1.30 7.92 0.25
N GLY A 157 -2.42 8.18 0.94
CA GLY A 157 -3.39 9.18 0.50
C GLY A 157 -4.08 8.80 -0.82
N GLY A 158 -4.29 9.77 -1.72
CA GLY A 158 -4.85 9.55 -3.05
C GLY A 158 -3.77 9.33 -4.12
N TRP A 159 -4.22 9.11 -5.37
CA TRP A 159 -3.37 8.72 -6.50
C TRP A 159 -2.24 9.70 -6.83
N LEU A 160 -2.50 11.01 -6.74
CA LEU A 160 -1.52 12.05 -7.07
C LEU A 160 -0.87 12.70 -5.83
N VAL A 161 -0.94 12.05 -4.66
CA VAL A 161 -0.27 12.57 -3.45
C VAL A 161 1.23 12.55 -3.65
N PRO A 162 1.92 13.71 -3.45
CA PRO A 162 3.38 13.77 -3.51
C PRO A 162 4.02 13.01 -2.34
N LEU A 163 5.04 12.24 -2.65
CA LEU A 163 5.81 11.44 -1.69
C LEU A 163 7.12 12.12 -1.30
N ASP A 164 7.65 12.99 -2.16
CA ASP A 164 8.87 13.75 -1.89
C ASP A 164 8.78 15.19 -2.42
N ASN A 165 9.84 15.98 -2.18
CA ASN A 165 9.93 17.37 -2.61
C ASN A 165 10.14 17.56 -4.13
N ARG A 166 10.39 16.49 -4.89
CA ARG A 166 10.49 16.48 -6.34
C ARG A 166 9.15 16.21 -7.01
N LEU A 167 8.07 16.17 -6.21
CA LEU A 167 6.72 15.83 -6.64
C LEU A 167 6.61 14.42 -7.23
N PHE A 168 7.48 13.50 -6.82
CA PHE A 168 7.30 12.09 -7.07
C PHE A 168 6.05 11.61 -6.34
N THR A 169 5.08 11.07 -7.07
CA THR A 169 3.73 10.80 -6.57
C THR A 169 3.49 9.31 -6.30
N VAL A 170 2.35 8.99 -5.66
CA VAL A 170 1.85 7.60 -5.55
C VAL A 170 1.68 6.97 -6.93
N ALA A 171 1.23 7.73 -7.95
CA ALA A 171 1.11 7.27 -9.32
C ALA A 171 2.46 6.90 -9.96
N ASP A 172 3.49 7.68 -9.68
CA ASP A 172 4.86 7.40 -10.16
C ASP A 172 5.40 6.13 -9.51
N MET A 173 5.19 5.98 -8.21
CA MET A 173 5.55 4.76 -7.46
C MET A 173 4.81 3.53 -8.00
N ALA A 174 3.49 3.63 -8.22
CA ALA A 174 2.70 2.55 -8.79
C ALA A 174 3.20 2.15 -10.19
N SER A 175 3.61 3.14 -11.01
CA SER A 175 4.17 2.90 -12.35
C SER A 175 5.50 2.14 -12.30
N ILE A 176 6.30 2.35 -11.24
CA ILE A 176 7.56 1.61 -11.05
C ILE A 176 7.29 0.16 -10.66
N PHE A 177 6.34 -0.08 -9.76
CA PHE A 177 5.93 -1.44 -9.38
C PHE A 177 5.25 -2.18 -10.52
N ALA A 178 4.57 -1.45 -11.42
CA ALA A 178 3.84 -2.00 -12.56
C ALA A 178 2.85 -3.12 -12.19
N LEU A 179 2.33 -3.10 -10.97
CA LEU A 179 1.34 -4.06 -10.48
C LEU A 179 -0.07 -3.64 -10.92
N PRO A 180 -0.98 -4.60 -11.15
CA PRO A 180 -2.39 -4.29 -11.32
C PRO A 180 -2.97 -3.58 -10.10
N VAL A 181 -3.83 -2.57 -10.35
CA VAL A 181 -4.32 -1.66 -9.34
C VAL A 181 -5.71 -2.08 -8.85
N VAL A 182 -5.91 -2.14 -7.54
CA VAL A 182 -7.23 -2.14 -6.90
C VAL A 182 -7.53 -0.72 -6.46
N LEU A 183 -8.64 -0.16 -6.93
CA LEU A 183 -9.08 1.19 -6.59
C LEU A 183 -10.15 1.14 -5.51
N VAL A 184 -9.82 1.69 -4.34
CA VAL A 184 -10.75 1.83 -3.22
C VAL A 184 -11.53 3.14 -3.37
N THR A 185 -12.84 3.05 -3.28
CA THR A 185 -13.77 4.16 -3.31
C THR A 185 -14.77 4.06 -2.15
N ALA A 186 -15.66 5.01 -1.98
CA ALA A 186 -16.75 4.96 -1.01
C ALA A 186 -18.09 5.26 -1.68
N ALA A 187 -19.18 4.92 -1.00
CA ALA A 187 -20.52 5.09 -1.52
C ALA A 187 -21.16 6.39 -0.99
N TYR A 188 -20.98 7.52 -1.71
CA TYR A 188 -21.55 8.81 -1.37
C TYR A 188 -21.75 9.68 -2.62
N LEU A 189 -22.54 10.76 -2.50
CA LEU A 189 -22.74 11.70 -3.61
C LEU A 189 -21.41 12.37 -3.99
N GLY A 190 -21.01 12.24 -5.26
CA GLY A 190 -19.73 12.71 -5.80
C GLY A 190 -18.71 11.61 -6.05
N THR A 191 -18.94 10.39 -5.55
CA THR A 191 -18.02 9.26 -5.73
C THR A 191 -17.81 8.90 -7.19
N LEU A 192 -18.83 9.03 -8.06
CA LEU A 192 -18.70 8.77 -9.50
C LEU A 192 -17.57 9.61 -10.11
N ASN A 193 -17.59 10.93 -9.82
CA ASN A 193 -16.56 11.83 -10.32
C ASN A 193 -15.15 11.48 -9.78
N HIS A 194 -15.00 11.26 -8.46
CA HIS A 194 -13.70 10.98 -7.87
C HIS A 194 -13.13 9.64 -8.34
N THR A 195 -14.00 8.64 -8.48
CA THR A 195 -13.57 7.31 -8.93
C THR A 195 -13.19 7.34 -10.41
N TRP A 196 -13.96 8.02 -11.25
CA TRP A 196 -13.67 8.13 -12.68
C TRP A 196 -12.37 8.90 -12.93
N LEU A 197 -12.19 10.07 -12.32
CA LEU A 197 -10.95 10.83 -12.42
C LEU A 197 -9.73 9.99 -12.01
N THR A 198 -9.84 9.23 -10.92
CA THR A 198 -8.73 8.39 -10.45
C THR A 198 -8.49 7.23 -11.42
N ALA A 199 -9.54 6.58 -11.91
CA ALA A 199 -9.42 5.48 -12.87
C ALA A 199 -8.78 5.94 -14.20
N GLU A 200 -9.17 7.11 -14.72
CA GLU A 200 -8.54 7.70 -15.90
C GLU A 200 -7.06 7.99 -15.68
N CYS A 201 -6.70 8.54 -14.51
CA CYS A 201 -5.30 8.77 -14.16
C CYS A 201 -4.50 7.45 -14.06
N ILE A 202 -5.10 6.35 -13.57
CA ILE A 202 -4.48 5.02 -13.53
C ILE A 202 -4.24 4.51 -14.96
N ARG A 203 -5.24 4.60 -15.84
CA ARG A 203 -5.13 4.21 -17.25
C ARG A 203 -4.09 5.01 -18.02
N HIS A 204 -4.00 6.29 -17.71
CA HIS A 204 -2.98 7.18 -18.33
C HIS A 204 -1.54 6.75 -18.01
N ARG A 205 -1.35 6.00 -16.93
CA ARG A 205 -0.08 5.36 -16.56
C ARG A 205 0.08 3.96 -17.17
N ASN A 206 -0.84 3.52 -18.02
CA ASN A 206 -0.87 2.17 -18.63
C ASN A 206 -0.87 1.04 -17.58
N LEU A 207 -1.46 1.28 -16.40
CA LEU A 207 -1.59 0.27 -15.36
C LEU A 207 -2.93 -0.45 -15.48
N PRO A 208 -2.95 -1.79 -15.38
CA PRO A 208 -4.19 -2.54 -15.36
C PRO A 208 -5.01 -2.21 -14.11
N LEU A 209 -6.28 -1.91 -14.27
CA LEU A 209 -7.22 -1.78 -13.17
C LEU A 209 -7.84 -3.15 -12.88
N ALA A 210 -7.46 -3.78 -11.76
CA ALA A 210 -7.95 -5.10 -11.37
C ALA A 210 -9.42 -5.07 -10.95
N GLY A 211 -9.88 -3.95 -10.39
CA GLY A 211 -11.26 -3.74 -10.01
C GLY A 211 -11.42 -2.66 -8.95
N LEU A 212 -12.66 -2.48 -8.52
CA LEU A 212 -13.10 -1.50 -7.54
C LEU A 212 -13.49 -2.20 -6.23
N VAL A 213 -13.18 -1.57 -5.10
CA VAL A 213 -13.75 -1.93 -3.79
C VAL A 213 -14.44 -0.70 -3.23
N ALA A 214 -15.76 -0.77 -3.04
CA ALA A 214 -16.49 0.26 -2.34
C ALA A 214 -16.42 -0.02 -0.84
N ASN A 215 -15.87 0.92 -0.09
CA ASN A 215 -15.82 0.87 1.37
C ASN A 215 -16.73 1.94 1.98
N HIS A 216 -17.00 1.86 3.28
CA HIS A 216 -17.91 2.77 3.98
C HIS A 216 -19.32 2.83 3.34
N VAL A 217 -19.81 1.70 2.87
CA VAL A 217 -21.18 1.62 2.34
C VAL A 217 -22.16 1.76 3.51
N PRO A 218 -23.08 2.77 3.49
CA PRO A 218 -24.07 2.94 4.54
C PRO A 218 -25.00 1.73 4.64
N GLU A 219 -25.45 1.40 5.85
CA GLU A 219 -26.47 0.37 6.10
C GLU A 219 -27.63 0.94 6.89
N PRO A 220 -28.83 1.08 6.28
CA PRO A 220 -29.15 0.82 4.87
C PRO A 220 -28.52 1.87 3.93
N PRO A 221 -28.20 1.51 2.67
CA PRO A 221 -27.66 2.44 1.71
C PRO A 221 -28.71 3.49 1.32
N ASP A 222 -28.30 4.75 1.22
CA ASP A 222 -29.15 5.82 0.68
C ASP A 222 -29.23 5.75 -0.86
N MET A 223 -30.02 6.64 -1.46
CA MET A 223 -30.18 6.68 -2.92
C MET A 223 -28.85 6.94 -3.65
N ALA A 224 -28.01 7.83 -3.11
CA ALA A 224 -26.73 8.17 -3.73
C ALA A 224 -25.75 6.98 -3.68
N ALA A 225 -25.72 6.27 -2.55
CA ALA A 225 -24.90 5.07 -2.41
C ALA A 225 -25.38 3.97 -3.37
N THR A 226 -26.70 3.66 -3.37
CA THR A 226 -27.28 2.61 -4.21
C THR A 226 -27.00 2.86 -5.69
N THR A 227 -27.35 4.04 -6.20
CA THR A 227 -27.18 4.36 -7.62
C THR A 227 -25.71 4.43 -8.03
N SER A 228 -24.84 4.97 -7.16
CA SER A 228 -23.41 5.02 -7.45
C SER A 228 -22.78 3.64 -7.53
N LEU A 229 -23.14 2.72 -6.65
CA LEU A 229 -22.59 1.35 -6.65
C LEU A 229 -23.03 0.56 -7.88
N GLU A 230 -24.23 0.81 -8.40
CA GLU A 230 -24.73 0.22 -9.64
C GLU A 230 -23.99 0.78 -10.87
N GLU A 231 -23.78 2.09 -10.92
CA GLU A 231 -23.19 2.78 -12.08
C GLU A 231 -21.66 2.66 -12.19
N LEU A 232 -20.94 2.60 -11.06
CA LEU A 232 -19.48 2.60 -11.06
C LEU A 232 -18.86 1.52 -11.95
N PRO A 233 -19.27 0.24 -11.92
CA PRO A 233 -18.70 -0.80 -12.78
C PRO A 233 -18.86 -0.50 -14.27
N HIS A 234 -19.99 0.10 -14.65
CA HIS A 234 -20.31 0.45 -16.04
C HIS A 234 -19.50 1.65 -16.52
N ILE A 235 -19.43 2.71 -15.74
CA ILE A 235 -18.70 3.94 -16.08
C ILE A 235 -17.18 3.68 -16.10
N ILE A 236 -16.69 2.91 -15.12
CA ILE A 236 -15.26 2.66 -14.96
C ILE A 236 -14.79 1.50 -15.85
N HIS A 237 -15.69 0.70 -16.40
CA HIS A 237 -15.34 -0.53 -17.15
C HIS A 237 -14.40 -1.44 -16.35
N ALA A 238 -14.69 -1.63 -15.06
CA ALA A 238 -13.94 -2.48 -14.15
C ALA A 238 -14.89 -3.17 -13.15
N PRO A 239 -14.62 -4.42 -12.75
CA PRO A 239 -15.53 -5.14 -11.85
C PRO A 239 -15.56 -4.52 -10.46
N MET A 240 -16.74 -4.52 -9.81
CA MET A 240 -16.86 -4.32 -8.37
C MET A 240 -16.47 -5.63 -7.68
N LEU A 241 -15.35 -5.60 -6.95
CA LEU A 241 -14.79 -6.77 -6.27
C LEU A 241 -15.49 -7.06 -4.95
N ALA A 242 -15.84 -6.00 -4.23
CA ALA A 242 -16.61 -6.07 -2.98
C ALA A 242 -17.25 -4.72 -2.65
N GLN A 243 -18.31 -4.78 -1.86
CA GLN A 243 -18.95 -3.66 -1.18
C GLN A 243 -18.82 -3.94 0.32
N LEU A 244 -18.09 -3.09 1.03
CA LEU A 244 -17.80 -3.25 2.45
C LEU A 244 -18.61 -2.23 3.24
N PRO A 245 -19.43 -2.68 4.19
CA PRO A 245 -20.27 -1.78 4.97
C PRO A 245 -19.44 -0.82 5.84
N GLN A 246 -20.04 0.29 6.19
CA GLN A 246 -19.46 1.19 7.15
C GLN A 246 -19.45 0.51 8.53
N VAL A 247 -18.29 0.32 9.09
CA VAL A 247 -18.10 -0.17 10.45
C VAL A 247 -17.69 0.98 11.36
N GLY A 248 -18.02 0.91 12.65
CA GLY A 248 -17.66 1.96 13.61
C GLY A 248 -16.16 2.26 13.64
N GLN A 249 -15.78 3.40 14.19
CA GLN A 249 -14.38 3.92 14.17
C GLN A 249 -13.33 3.01 14.82
N ASP A 250 -13.71 1.96 15.53
CA ASP A 250 -12.81 1.04 16.25
C ASP A 250 -12.24 -0.11 15.40
N CYS A 251 -12.42 -0.09 14.08
CA CYS A 251 -11.83 -1.11 13.18
C CYS A 251 -10.30 -1.07 13.06
N SER A 252 -9.63 -0.16 13.77
CA SER A 252 -8.16 -0.16 13.87
C SER A 252 -7.60 -1.39 14.61
N ALA A 253 -8.42 -2.12 15.35
CA ALA A 253 -7.99 -3.28 16.13
C ALA A 253 -8.17 -4.63 15.39
N ALA A 254 -9.20 -4.77 14.55
CA ALA A 254 -9.46 -6.01 13.81
C ALA A 254 -10.29 -5.76 12.55
N ILE A 255 -9.94 -6.43 11.46
CA ILE A 255 -10.74 -6.44 10.24
C ILE A 255 -11.87 -7.46 10.40
N PRO A 256 -13.14 -7.10 10.10
CA PRO A 256 -14.25 -8.04 10.16
C PRO A 256 -14.03 -9.25 9.23
N GLU A 257 -14.35 -10.44 9.71
CA GLU A 257 -14.27 -11.67 8.91
C GLU A 257 -15.15 -11.59 7.65
N SER A 258 -16.27 -10.87 7.72
CA SER A 258 -17.14 -10.62 6.58
C SER A 258 -16.45 -9.88 5.44
N PHE A 259 -15.49 -8.98 5.74
CA PHE A 259 -14.70 -8.27 4.73
C PHE A 259 -13.73 -9.20 4.03
N VAL A 260 -13.07 -10.08 4.78
CA VAL A 260 -12.23 -11.15 4.22
C VAL A 260 -13.05 -12.06 3.33
N ALA A 261 -14.22 -12.51 3.81
CA ALA A 261 -15.12 -13.37 3.06
C ALA A 261 -15.63 -12.72 1.77
N ALA A 262 -15.94 -11.41 1.80
CA ALA A 262 -16.39 -10.65 0.62
C ALA A 262 -15.32 -10.58 -0.49
N LEU A 263 -14.02 -10.57 -0.13
CA LEU A 263 -12.91 -10.51 -1.07
C LEU A 263 -12.33 -11.87 -1.47
N GLN A 264 -12.71 -12.95 -0.79
CA GLN A 264 -12.24 -14.30 -1.07
C GLN A 264 -12.51 -14.79 -2.50
N PRO A 265 -13.70 -14.56 -3.12
CA PRO A 265 -13.97 -14.96 -4.50
C PRO A 265 -12.98 -14.33 -5.48
N PHE A 266 -12.73 -13.01 -5.33
CA PHE A 266 -11.73 -12.30 -6.12
C PHE A 266 -10.33 -12.86 -5.89
N ALA A 267 -9.89 -13.03 -4.65
CA ALA A 267 -8.56 -13.55 -4.33
C ALA A 267 -8.34 -14.94 -4.96
N ARG A 268 -9.33 -15.82 -4.89
CA ARG A 268 -9.26 -17.16 -5.52
C ARG A 268 -9.13 -17.08 -7.02
N GLN A 269 -10.01 -16.33 -7.69
CA GLN A 269 -10.00 -16.19 -9.15
C GLN A 269 -8.69 -15.55 -9.63
N TRP A 270 -8.24 -14.49 -8.93
CA TRP A 270 -7.01 -13.77 -9.25
C TRP A 270 -5.79 -14.70 -9.14
N TRP A 271 -5.70 -15.46 -8.04
CA TRP A 271 -4.59 -16.37 -7.83
C TRP A 271 -4.53 -17.49 -8.90
N GLU A 272 -5.65 -18.02 -9.34
CA GLU A 272 -5.66 -19.00 -10.44
C GLU A 272 -5.12 -18.38 -11.75
N THR A 273 -5.48 -17.14 -12.04
CA THR A 273 -4.95 -16.41 -13.19
C THR A 273 -3.44 -16.19 -13.09
N VAL A 274 -2.96 -15.84 -11.91
CA VAL A 274 -1.52 -15.64 -11.62
C VAL A 274 -0.76 -16.96 -11.81
N LYS A 275 -1.23 -18.05 -11.23
CA LYS A 275 -0.59 -19.39 -11.37
C LYS A 275 -0.46 -19.84 -12.81
N THR A 276 -1.45 -19.55 -13.64
CA THR A 276 -1.42 -19.89 -15.07
C THR A 276 -0.33 -19.12 -15.82
N ARG A 277 0.00 -17.90 -15.41
CA ARG A 277 1.05 -17.08 -16.02
C ARG A 277 2.46 -17.42 -15.54
N LEU A 278 2.59 -18.08 -14.39
CA LEU A 278 3.88 -18.49 -13.82
C LEU A 278 4.34 -19.89 -14.31
N ARG A 279 3.45 -20.64 -14.93
CA ARG A 279 3.73 -21.92 -15.62
C ARG A 279 4.14 -21.68 -17.05
#